data_34e04e30fc205f4c4f9ba4db543ec519
#
_entry.id   34e04e30fc205f4c4f9ba4db543ec519
#
_cell.length_a   1.000
_cell.length_b   1.000
_cell.length_c   1.000
_cell.angle_alpha   90.00
_cell.angle_beta   90.00
_cell.angle_gamma   90.00
#
_symmetry.space_group_name_H-M   'P 1'
#
loop_
_entity.id
_entity.type
_entity.pdbx_description
1 polymer ?
#
loop_
_entity_poly.entity_id
_entity_poly.type
_entity_poly.pdbx_seq_one_letter_code
_entity_poly.pdbx_strand_id
1 'polypeptide(L)'
;MRIKQLIEILSKHNPEDDVYIEGYEGGVDEVYSVHNVSVAANINTEWYYGKHEVIEKDGEKMNDNLKGNFEILHGVLLQSRYNLKPIGNINEK
;
A
#
# COMPACT_ATOMS: atom_id res chain seq x y z
N MET A 1 12.69 -0.97 1.20
CA MET A 1 13.02 -0.67 2.61
C MET A 1 12.35 -1.69 3.51
N ARG A 2 13.07 -2.20 4.48
CA ARG A 2 12.49 -3.16 5.42
C ARG A 2 11.87 -2.44 6.61
N ILE A 3 10.95 -3.10 7.29
CA ILE A 3 10.27 -2.50 8.43
C ILE A 3 11.26 -2.01 9.48
N LYS A 4 12.29 -2.80 9.78
CA LYS A 4 13.25 -2.39 10.81
C LYS A 4 14.01 -1.13 10.41
N GLN A 5 14.24 -0.94 9.11
CA GLN A 5 14.90 0.28 8.64
C GLN A 5 14.00 1.49 8.83
N LEU A 6 12.71 1.32 8.53
CA LEU A 6 11.76 2.42 8.71
C LEU A 6 11.59 2.77 10.18
N ILE A 7 11.54 1.77 11.06
CA ILE A 7 11.46 2.03 12.50
C ILE A 7 12.66 2.87 12.95
N GLU A 8 13.84 2.52 12.48
CA GLU A 8 15.04 3.25 12.87
C GLU A 8 14.99 4.71 12.40
N ILE A 9 14.57 4.92 11.16
CA ILE A 9 14.45 6.26 10.63
C ILE A 9 13.43 7.07 11.42
N LEU A 10 12.25 6.48 11.64
CA LEU A 10 11.18 7.18 12.33
C LEU A 10 11.53 7.49 13.78
N SER A 11 12.37 6.67 14.41
CA SER A 11 12.73 6.88 15.81
C SER A 11 13.52 8.17 16.03
N LYS A 12 14.02 8.79 14.95
CA LYS A 12 14.75 10.02 15.06
C LYS A 12 13.85 11.24 14.98
N HIS A 13 12.57 11.05 14.85
CA HIS A 13 11.59 12.13 14.75
C HIS A 13 10.74 12.18 16.00
N ASN A 14 10.04 13.28 16.19
CA ASN A 14 9.16 13.43 17.33
C ASN A 14 8.01 12.41 17.22
N PRO A 15 7.83 11.54 18.21
CA PRO A 15 6.79 10.50 18.11
C PRO A 15 5.36 11.05 18.10
N GLU A 16 5.20 12.33 18.44
CA GLU A 16 3.87 12.95 18.40
C GLU A 16 3.54 13.55 17.04
N ASP A 17 4.49 13.55 16.10
CA ASP A 17 4.22 14.06 14.76
C ASP A 17 3.48 13.02 13.94
N ASP A 18 2.69 13.48 13.00
CA ASP A 18 1.92 12.59 12.13
C ASP A 18 2.77 12.01 11.02
N VAL A 19 2.36 10.86 10.52
CA VAL A 19 2.96 10.25 9.33
C VAL A 19 2.02 10.47 8.16
N TYR A 20 2.57 10.97 7.05
CA TYR A 20 1.78 11.21 5.85
C TYR A 20 2.27 10.31 4.73
N ILE A 21 1.38 10.05 3.78
CA ILE A 21 1.75 9.36 2.55
C ILE A 21 1.31 10.23 1.39
N GLU A 22 1.85 9.99 0.23
CA GLU A 22 1.53 10.77 -0.94
C GLU A 22 0.07 10.57 -1.31
N GLY A 23 -0.62 11.65 -1.65
CA GLY A 23 -1.99 11.60 -2.08
C GLY A 23 -2.09 11.26 -3.55
N TYR A 24 -3.32 10.99 -3.99
CA TYR A 24 -3.58 10.72 -5.38
C TYR A 24 -3.51 12.06 -6.14
N GLU A 25 -2.63 12.12 -7.11
CA GLU A 25 -2.45 13.29 -7.96
C GLU A 25 -1.99 14.54 -7.20
N GLY A 26 -1.28 14.36 -6.09
CA GLY A 26 -0.68 15.47 -5.39
C GLY A 26 -1.09 15.56 -3.95
N GLY A 27 -0.42 16.43 -3.22
CA GLY A 27 -0.68 16.57 -1.80
C GLY A 27 -0.28 15.36 -0.99
N VAL A 28 -0.66 15.34 0.27
CA VAL A 28 -0.38 14.21 1.15
C VAL A 28 -1.64 13.85 1.91
N ASP A 29 -1.76 12.60 2.26
CA ASP A 29 -2.86 12.09 3.08
C ASP A 29 -2.31 11.47 4.34
N GLU A 30 -3.15 11.38 5.35
CA GLU A 30 -2.80 10.69 6.58
C GLU A 30 -2.82 9.20 6.36
N VAL A 31 -1.98 8.47 7.10
CA VAL A 31 -2.05 7.03 7.13
C VAL A 31 -3.27 6.66 7.96
N TYR A 32 -4.23 5.99 7.33
CA TYR A 32 -5.45 5.61 8.01
C TYR A 32 -5.36 4.18 8.54
N SER A 33 -4.67 3.31 7.82
CA SER A 33 -4.56 1.91 8.25
C SER A 33 -3.29 1.28 7.71
N VAL A 34 -2.91 0.16 8.33
CA VAL A 34 -1.72 -0.60 7.95
C VAL A 34 -2.17 -2.05 7.79
N HIS A 35 -1.79 -2.66 6.70
CA HIS A 35 -2.24 -4.00 6.36
C HIS A 35 -1.08 -4.93 6.07
N ASN A 36 -1.25 -6.20 6.40
CA ASN A 36 -0.31 -7.22 5.95
C ASN A 36 -0.63 -7.56 4.49
N VAL A 37 0.37 -7.59 3.64
CA VAL A 37 0.13 -7.87 2.23
C VAL A 37 1.14 -8.87 1.69
N SER A 38 0.71 -9.61 0.68
CA SER A 38 1.61 -10.32 -0.20
C SER A 38 1.45 -9.69 -1.57
N VAL A 39 2.54 -9.50 -2.28
CA VAL A 39 2.52 -8.85 -3.58
C VAL A 39 3.19 -9.73 -4.61
N ALA A 40 2.71 -9.64 -5.85
CA ALA A 40 3.40 -10.19 -7.00
C ALA A 40 4.37 -9.13 -7.48
N ALA A 41 5.65 -9.50 -7.51
CA ALA A 41 6.70 -8.51 -7.72
C ALA A 41 6.83 -8.14 -9.18
N ASN A 42 7.02 -6.87 -9.43
CA ASN A 42 7.40 -6.34 -10.75
C ASN A 42 6.42 -6.71 -11.85
N ILE A 43 5.12 -6.68 -11.53
CA ILE A 43 4.09 -7.02 -12.50
C ILE A 43 3.82 -5.86 -13.46
N ASN A 44 3.80 -4.64 -12.94
CA ASN A 44 3.44 -3.48 -13.75
C ASN A 44 4.69 -2.82 -14.31
N THR A 45 4.68 -2.52 -15.59
CA THR A 45 5.83 -1.91 -16.25
C THR A 45 5.60 -0.45 -16.58
N GLU A 46 4.37 0.04 -16.48
CA GLU A 46 4.07 1.44 -16.77
C GLU A 46 4.51 2.31 -15.60
N TRP A 47 5.15 3.43 -15.89
CA TRP A 47 5.71 4.28 -14.84
C TRP A 47 4.68 4.84 -13.87
N TYR A 48 3.42 4.95 -14.32
CA TYR A 48 2.39 5.55 -13.48
C TYR A 48 1.67 4.53 -12.60
N TYR A 49 1.99 3.25 -12.70
CA TYR A 49 1.47 2.25 -11.79
C TYR A 49 2.55 1.89 -10.77
N GLY A 50 2.13 1.53 -9.58
CA GLY A 50 3.06 0.85 -8.67
C GLY A 50 3.54 -0.43 -9.33
N LYS A 51 4.80 -0.79 -9.14
CA LYS A 51 5.39 -1.90 -9.89
C LYS A 51 4.89 -3.26 -9.45
N HIS A 52 4.36 -3.39 -8.26
CA HIS A 52 3.90 -4.65 -7.70
C HIS A 52 2.38 -4.65 -7.60
N GLU A 53 1.78 -5.85 -7.63
CA GLU A 53 0.34 -5.96 -7.43
C GLU A 53 0.07 -6.69 -6.13
N VAL A 54 -0.89 -6.21 -5.36
CA VAL A 54 -1.29 -6.87 -4.13
C VAL A 54 -2.13 -8.08 -4.50
N ILE A 55 -1.71 -9.26 -4.04
CA ILE A 55 -2.45 -10.48 -4.30
C ILE A 55 -3.14 -11.02 -3.05
N GLU A 56 -2.76 -10.52 -1.88
CA GLU A 56 -3.41 -10.90 -0.64
C GLU A 56 -3.29 -9.74 0.34
N LYS A 57 -4.37 -9.40 1.04
CA LYS A 57 -4.37 -8.33 2.03
C LYS A 57 -5.12 -8.82 3.25
N ASP A 58 -4.45 -8.86 4.39
CA ASP A 58 -5.00 -9.30 5.68
C ASP A 58 -5.69 -10.68 5.54
N GLY A 59 -5.11 -11.54 4.73
CA GLY A 59 -5.63 -12.89 4.56
C GLY A 59 -6.64 -13.05 3.45
N GLU A 60 -7.07 -11.96 2.82
CA GLU A 60 -8.03 -12.03 1.73
C GLU A 60 -7.34 -11.97 0.39
N LYS A 61 -7.73 -12.85 -0.51
CA LYS A 61 -7.14 -12.88 -1.83
C LYS A 61 -7.63 -11.75 -2.70
N MET A 62 -6.71 -11.19 -3.48
CA MET A 62 -6.98 -10.10 -4.40
C MET A 62 -6.22 -10.39 -5.66
N ASN A 63 -6.70 -9.92 -6.78
CA ASN A 63 -5.98 -10.02 -8.06
C ASN A 63 -5.57 -11.45 -8.42
N ASP A 64 -6.49 -12.40 -8.33
CA ASP A 64 -6.14 -13.77 -8.64
C ASP A 64 -6.19 -14.07 -10.13
N ASN A 65 -6.29 -13.01 -10.96
CA ASN A 65 -6.25 -13.17 -12.41
C ASN A 65 -4.85 -13.04 -12.99
N LEU A 66 -3.85 -12.82 -12.17
CA LEU A 66 -2.49 -12.66 -12.66
C LEU A 66 -1.97 -13.97 -13.23
N LYS A 67 -1.27 -13.87 -14.34
CA LYS A 67 -0.78 -15.04 -15.05
C LYS A 67 0.72 -14.98 -15.18
N GLY A 68 1.31 -16.14 -15.44
CA GLY A 68 2.74 -16.27 -15.64
C GLY A 68 3.46 -16.48 -14.32
N ASN A 69 4.77 -16.41 -14.39
CA ASN A 69 5.60 -16.63 -13.22
C ASN A 69 5.97 -15.29 -12.61
N PHE A 70 5.84 -15.16 -11.31
CA PHE A 70 6.26 -13.96 -10.61
C PHE A 70 6.73 -14.34 -9.22
N GLU A 71 7.55 -13.49 -8.66
CA GLU A 71 8.02 -13.66 -7.30
C GLU A 71 6.98 -13.09 -6.34
N ILE A 72 6.78 -13.74 -5.21
CA ILE A 72 5.85 -13.25 -4.20
C ILE A 72 6.66 -12.70 -3.05
N LEU A 73 6.37 -11.46 -2.67
CA LEU A 73 7.03 -10.80 -1.56
C LEU A 73 6.00 -10.44 -0.49
N HIS A 74 6.44 -10.40 0.74
CA HIS A 74 5.55 -10.10 1.87
C HIS A 74 5.95 -8.77 2.50
N GLY A 75 4.96 -8.05 2.98
CA GLY A 75 5.23 -6.75 3.60
C GLY A 75 4.01 -6.14 4.23
N VAL A 76 4.10 -4.84 4.47
CA VAL A 76 2.98 -4.07 4.98
C VAL A 76 2.66 -2.96 3.99
N LEU A 77 1.39 -2.61 3.94
CA LEU A 77 0.90 -1.55 3.09
C LEU A 77 0.29 -0.48 3.95
N LEU A 78 0.74 0.75 3.79
CA LEU A 78 0.14 1.90 4.46
C LEU A 78 -0.92 2.48 3.54
N GLN A 79 -2.12 2.65 4.05
CA GLN A 79 -3.21 3.16 3.22
C GLN A 79 -3.85 4.38 3.83
N SER A 80 -4.24 5.31 2.99
CA SER A 80 -5.03 6.47 3.37
C SER A 80 -6.49 6.09 3.42
N ARG A 81 -7.30 6.96 3.99
CA ARG A 81 -8.74 6.77 4.00
C ARG A 81 -9.29 6.69 2.58
N TYR A 82 -8.72 7.43 1.66
CA TYR A 82 -9.17 7.41 0.28
C TYR A 82 -9.14 6.00 -0.30
N ASN A 83 -8.07 5.28 -0.04
CA ASN A 83 -7.90 3.95 -0.61
C ASN A 83 -8.73 2.89 0.08
N LEU A 84 -9.35 3.21 1.21
CA LEU A 84 -10.19 2.27 1.90
C LEU A 84 -11.64 2.39 1.53
N LYS A 85 -12.02 3.43 0.78
CA LYS A 85 -13.40 3.59 0.44
C LYS A 85 -13.88 2.49 -0.44
N PRO A 86 -15.03 1.91 -0.16
CA PRO A 86 -15.61 0.92 -1.07
C PRO A 86 -15.92 1.58 -2.37
N ILE A 87 -15.60 0.90 -3.41
CA ILE A 87 -15.75 1.49 -4.68
C ILE A 87 -17.16 1.82 -5.00
N GLY A 88 -18.03 0.97 -4.73
CA GLY A 88 -19.37 1.15 -5.16
C GLY A 88 -20.17 2.10 -4.41
N ASN A 89 -19.72 2.62 -3.33
CA ASN A 89 -20.49 3.48 -2.57
C ASN A 89 -20.18 4.79 -2.69
N ILE A 90 -19.43 5.04 -3.51
CA ILE A 90 -19.15 6.32 -3.50
C ILE A 90 -20.04 7.16 -4.15
N ASN A 91 -20.58 6.75 -4.09
CA ASN A 91 -21.30 7.37 -4.41
C ASN A 91 -22.02 7.81 -3.95
N GLU A 92 -22.03 7.51 -3.64
CA GLU A 92 -22.96 7.82 -3.20
C GLU A 92 -23.04 8.98 -3.01
N LYS A 93 -22.72 9.02 -3.29
CA LYS A 93 -22.68 9.82 -3.16
C LYS A 93 -22.83 10.32 -3.22
#